data_b2a25531f59051612c39f3b8e7211983
#
_entry.id   b2a25531f59051612c39f3b8e7211983
#
_cell.length_a   1.000
_cell.length_b   1.000
_cell.length_c   1.000
_cell.angle_alpha   90.00
_cell.angle_beta   90.00
_cell.angle_gamma   90.00
#
_symmetry.space_group_name_H-M   'P 1'
#
loop_
_entity.id
_entity.type
_entity.pdbx_description
1 polymer ?
#
loop_
_entity_poly.entity_id
_entity_poly.type
_entity_poly.pdbx_seq_one_letter_code
_entity_poly.pdbx_strand_id
1 'polypeptide(L)'
;VDGARDLLKYGVEVSGSSPEFIVHPPVGKWLIGGGIAIFGDNEFGWRFATALIGTLLILVFARLVHVLFYSPLLTGLGAALMAMDGLLLVHSRTALLDLFLTFFVLIAILLWHRGRHWWAGLAFGLALGCKWSAIYFIVAIALVSLYRILVNMDIRDSFKLIAKKFAQYGLLPIGVYMVTWAGWFLSDRGWDRQSSANPLIAWLNYHSEMLNFHTGLTENHPYQANPWSWLVMGRPTSFYYETPQGCGSESCSQEILALGTPFLWWLGAI
;
A
#
# COMPACT_ATOMS: atom_id res chain seq x y z
N VAL A 1 13.04 -3.43 -5.41
CA VAL A 1 14.24 -2.73 -4.91
C VAL A 1 14.85 -1.89 -6.02
N ASP A 2 14.96 -2.41 -7.27
CA ASP A 2 15.62 -1.72 -8.39
C ASP A 2 14.98 -0.35 -8.69
N GLY A 3 13.66 -0.27 -8.81
CA GLY A 3 12.99 1.02 -8.96
C GLY A 3 13.25 2.01 -7.80
N ALA A 4 13.57 1.53 -6.59
CA ALA A 4 13.96 2.41 -5.48
C ALA A 4 15.39 2.98 -5.69
N ARG A 5 16.30 2.17 -6.26
CA ARG A 5 17.65 2.61 -6.65
C ARG A 5 17.59 3.66 -7.75
N ASP A 6 16.74 3.41 -8.74
CA ASP A 6 16.55 4.32 -9.86
C ASP A 6 15.97 5.65 -9.43
N LEU A 7 14.96 5.64 -8.56
CA LEU A 7 14.39 6.86 -8.00
C LEU A 7 15.44 7.68 -7.23
N LEU A 8 16.33 7.05 -6.46
CA LEU A 8 17.40 7.76 -5.77
C LEU A 8 18.40 8.39 -6.74
N LYS A 9 18.70 7.72 -7.86
CA LYS A 9 19.74 8.16 -8.79
C LYS A 9 19.22 9.11 -9.85
N TYR A 10 18.01 8.89 -10.35
CA TYR A 10 17.47 9.56 -11.52
C TYR A 10 16.17 10.31 -11.27
N GLY A 11 15.53 10.10 -10.12
CA GLY A 11 14.17 10.61 -9.80
C GLY A 11 13.04 9.87 -10.49
N VAL A 12 13.34 8.95 -11.39
CA VAL A 12 12.43 8.11 -12.18
C VAL A 12 13.02 6.72 -12.36
N GLU A 13 12.18 5.74 -12.71
CA GLU A 13 12.62 4.39 -13.02
C GLU A 13 13.15 4.30 -14.46
N VAL A 14 14.27 3.59 -14.62
CA VAL A 14 14.94 3.39 -15.90
C VAL A 14 15.46 1.96 -16.03
N SER A 15 15.39 1.39 -17.23
CA SER A 15 16.03 0.12 -17.60
C SER A 15 17.25 0.43 -18.46
N GLY A 16 18.45 0.39 -17.86
CA GLY A 16 19.68 0.83 -18.51
C GLY A 16 19.68 2.33 -18.81
N SER A 17 19.59 2.72 -20.08
CA SER A 17 19.51 4.12 -20.53
C SER A 17 18.09 4.56 -20.91
N SER A 18 17.13 3.63 -20.97
CA SER A 18 15.76 3.89 -21.46
C SER A 18 14.78 4.06 -20.29
N PRO A 19 13.72 4.88 -20.46
CA PRO A 19 12.61 4.93 -19.51
C PRO A 19 12.02 3.55 -19.28
N GLU A 20 11.67 3.23 -18.03
CA GLU A 20 11.02 1.96 -17.69
C GLU A 20 9.54 2.17 -17.41
N PHE A 21 8.70 1.31 -18.03
CA PHE A 21 7.26 1.28 -17.75
C PHE A 21 7.00 0.62 -16.42
N ILE A 22 6.44 1.38 -15.48
CA ILE A 22 6.13 0.90 -14.13
C ILE A 22 4.64 1.07 -13.84
N VAL A 23 4.01 0.00 -13.35
CA VAL A 23 2.58 -0.04 -13.07
C VAL A 23 2.20 0.34 -11.64
N HIS A 24 3.15 0.66 -10.79
CA HIS A 24 2.92 1.06 -9.41
C HIS A 24 3.50 2.44 -9.10
N PRO A 25 2.74 3.29 -8.39
CA PRO A 25 3.18 4.63 -7.99
C PRO A 25 4.43 4.63 -7.10
N PRO A 26 5.11 5.77 -6.92
CA PRO A 26 6.49 5.80 -6.43
C PRO A 26 6.66 5.82 -4.90
N VAL A 27 5.63 6.11 -4.07
CA VAL A 27 5.79 6.35 -2.61
C VAL A 27 6.47 5.21 -1.88
N GLY A 28 6.01 3.97 -2.08
CA GLY A 28 6.63 2.82 -1.41
C GLY A 28 8.07 2.60 -1.84
N LYS A 29 8.40 2.89 -3.10
CA LYS A 29 9.77 2.81 -3.61
C LYS A 29 10.65 3.93 -3.03
N TRP A 30 10.12 5.15 -2.87
CA TRP A 30 10.81 6.23 -2.16
C TRP A 30 11.12 5.87 -0.70
N LEU A 31 10.20 5.20 -0.01
CA LEU A 31 10.44 4.76 1.37
C LEU A 31 11.54 3.69 1.44
N ILE A 32 11.54 2.73 0.51
CA ILE A 32 12.63 1.74 0.38
C ILE A 32 13.95 2.44 0.05
N GLY A 33 13.92 3.38 -0.91
CA GLY A 33 15.07 4.22 -1.27
C GLY A 33 15.62 5.01 -0.09
N GLY A 34 14.76 5.56 0.77
CA GLY A 34 15.18 6.24 1.99
C GLY A 34 16.02 5.35 2.91
N GLY A 35 15.64 4.07 3.06
CA GLY A 35 16.44 3.09 3.80
C GLY A 35 17.80 2.83 3.15
N ILE A 36 17.84 2.68 1.82
CA ILE A 36 19.08 2.53 1.04
C ILE A 36 19.98 3.77 1.20
N ALA A 37 19.42 4.96 1.12
CA ALA A 37 20.17 6.21 1.24
C ALA A 37 20.83 6.39 2.61
N ILE A 38 20.18 5.93 3.70
CA ILE A 38 20.68 6.08 5.07
C ILE A 38 21.67 4.97 5.45
N PHE A 39 21.38 3.72 5.08
CA PHE A 39 22.11 2.53 5.56
C PHE A 39 22.94 1.84 4.46
N GLY A 40 22.95 2.39 3.25
CA GLY A 40 23.65 1.82 2.10
C GLY A 40 22.79 0.81 1.32
N ASP A 41 23.25 0.52 0.09
CA ASP A 41 22.59 -0.46 -0.79
C ASP A 41 23.00 -1.89 -0.43
N ASN A 42 22.39 -2.40 0.61
CA ASN A 42 22.57 -3.73 1.15
C ASN A 42 21.25 -4.27 1.68
N GLU A 43 21.26 -5.53 2.15
CA GLU A 43 20.06 -6.20 2.65
C GLU A 43 19.39 -5.51 3.85
N PHE A 44 20.15 -4.87 4.70
CA PHE A 44 19.62 -4.09 5.81
C PHE A 44 18.97 -2.78 5.29
N GLY A 45 19.65 -2.06 4.40
CA GLY A 45 19.21 -0.77 3.87
C GLY A 45 17.83 -0.86 3.20
N TRP A 46 17.65 -1.76 2.23
CA TRP A 46 16.37 -1.86 1.54
C TRP A 46 15.25 -2.53 2.35
N ARG A 47 15.57 -3.30 3.42
CA ARG A 47 14.58 -3.87 4.36
C ARG A 47 14.21 -2.94 5.50
N PHE A 48 15.03 -1.94 5.80
CA PHE A 48 14.83 -1.08 6.96
C PHE A 48 13.45 -0.41 6.98
N ALA A 49 13.03 0.17 5.84
CA ALA A 49 11.76 0.86 5.75
C ALA A 49 10.58 -0.09 6.01
N THR A 50 10.60 -1.30 5.47
CA THR A 50 9.53 -2.28 5.70
C THR A 50 9.52 -2.80 7.13
N ALA A 51 10.66 -3.03 7.75
CA ALA A 51 10.76 -3.43 9.16
C ALA A 51 10.22 -2.34 10.11
N LEU A 52 10.60 -1.08 9.86
CA LEU A 52 10.12 0.06 10.62
C LEU A 52 8.60 0.22 10.48
N ILE A 53 8.10 0.23 9.24
CA ILE A 53 6.67 0.40 8.96
C ILE A 53 5.84 -0.78 9.51
N GLY A 54 6.33 -2.02 9.41
CA GLY A 54 5.67 -3.17 10.03
C GLY A 54 5.55 -3.05 11.54
N THR A 55 6.58 -2.55 12.20
CA THR A 55 6.55 -2.27 13.65
C THR A 55 5.57 -1.14 13.98
N LEU A 56 5.61 -0.04 13.23
CA LEU A 56 4.68 1.09 13.42
C LEU A 56 3.23 0.70 13.11
N LEU A 57 3.01 -0.23 12.19
CA LEU A 57 1.69 -0.74 11.84
C LEU A 57 1.00 -1.40 13.04
N ILE A 58 1.75 -2.15 13.86
CA ILE A 58 1.23 -2.73 15.11
C ILE A 58 0.77 -1.63 16.07
N LEU A 59 1.54 -0.55 16.20
CA LEU A 59 1.19 0.58 17.07
C LEU A 59 -0.06 1.33 16.56
N VAL A 60 -0.15 1.56 15.24
CA VAL A 60 -1.32 2.20 14.61
C VAL A 60 -2.56 1.35 14.80
N PHE A 61 -2.44 0.04 14.60
CA PHE A 61 -3.55 -0.90 14.80
C PHE A 61 -3.99 -0.95 16.26
N ALA A 62 -3.06 -1.07 17.21
CA ALA A 62 -3.35 -1.00 18.64
C ALA A 62 -4.11 0.29 18.99
N ARG A 63 -3.68 1.41 18.41
CA ARG A 63 -4.34 2.69 18.63
C ARG A 63 -5.74 2.75 18.03
N LEU A 64 -5.95 2.13 16.88
CA LEU A 64 -7.27 1.99 16.27
C LEU A 64 -8.19 1.13 17.13
N VAL A 65 -7.74 -0.03 17.60
CA VAL A 65 -8.49 -0.90 18.53
C VAL A 65 -8.86 -0.14 19.81
N HIS A 66 -7.91 0.60 20.39
CA HIS A 66 -8.18 1.41 21.57
C HIS A 66 -9.28 2.45 21.36
N VAL A 67 -9.26 3.14 20.21
CA VAL A 67 -10.25 4.19 19.90
C VAL A 67 -11.63 3.58 19.58
N LEU A 68 -11.67 2.36 19.06
CA LEU A 68 -12.94 1.66 18.75
C LEU A 68 -13.60 1.06 19.99
N PHE A 69 -12.82 0.48 20.89
CA PHE A 69 -13.34 -0.34 22.01
C PHE A 69 -13.11 0.27 23.40
N TYR A 70 -12.26 1.28 23.52
CA TYR A 70 -11.89 1.93 24.81
C TYR A 70 -11.43 0.95 25.89
N SER A 71 -10.89 -0.21 25.50
CA SER A 71 -10.46 -1.29 26.38
C SER A 71 -8.95 -1.52 26.27
N PRO A 72 -8.19 -1.35 27.37
CA PRO A 72 -6.75 -1.66 27.40
C PRO A 72 -6.47 -3.14 27.08
N LEU A 73 -7.33 -4.05 27.56
CA LEU A 73 -7.20 -5.48 27.29
C LEU A 73 -7.33 -5.78 25.81
N LEU A 74 -8.39 -5.30 25.15
CA LEU A 74 -8.57 -5.52 23.71
C LEU A 74 -7.45 -4.84 22.91
N THR A 75 -6.98 -3.69 23.35
CA THR A 75 -5.83 -3.01 22.73
C THR A 75 -4.57 -3.87 22.78
N GLY A 76 -4.26 -4.42 23.95
CA GLY A 76 -3.09 -5.29 24.15
C GLY A 76 -3.20 -6.60 23.37
N LEU A 77 -4.39 -7.26 23.43
CA LEU A 77 -4.66 -8.48 22.65
C LEU A 77 -4.56 -8.22 21.15
N GLY A 78 -5.17 -7.17 20.62
CA GLY A 78 -5.11 -6.82 19.21
C GLY A 78 -3.67 -6.57 18.74
N ALA A 79 -2.87 -5.82 19.54
CA ALA A 79 -1.47 -5.58 19.25
C ALA A 79 -0.66 -6.90 19.23
N ALA A 80 -0.86 -7.77 20.22
CA ALA A 80 -0.18 -9.06 20.32
C ALA A 80 -0.54 -9.98 19.15
N LEU A 81 -1.83 -10.10 18.82
CA LEU A 81 -2.30 -10.93 17.70
C LEU A 81 -1.72 -10.43 16.37
N MET A 82 -1.69 -9.12 16.15
CA MET A 82 -1.11 -8.53 14.95
C MET A 82 0.42 -8.74 14.89
N ALA A 83 1.11 -8.62 16.02
CA ALA A 83 2.55 -8.86 16.11
C ALA A 83 2.94 -10.33 15.86
N MET A 84 2.03 -11.26 16.15
CA MET A 84 2.22 -12.71 15.93
C MET A 84 1.74 -13.17 14.56
N ASP A 85 1.18 -12.28 13.73
CA ASP A 85 0.68 -12.67 12.41
C ASP A 85 1.83 -12.91 11.43
N GLY A 86 1.85 -14.13 10.88
CA GLY A 86 2.89 -14.58 9.94
C GLY A 86 2.93 -13.75 8.65
N LEU A 87 1.76 -13.31 8.15
CA LEU A 87 1.69 -12.48 6.94
C LEU A 87 2.34 -11.12 7.17
N LEU A 88 2.02 -10.45 8.29
CA LEU A 88 2.65 -9.18 8.65
C LEU A 88 4.17 -9.34 8.83
N LEU A 89 4.60 -10.42 9.50
CA LEU A 89 6.02 -10.69 9.72
C LEU A 89 6.78 -10.84 8.41
N VAL A 90 6.26 -11.63 7.46
CA VAL A 90 6.89 -11.83 6.14
C VAL A 90 6.92 -10.52 5.35
N HIS A 91 5.82 -9.78 5.28
CA HIS A 91 5.77 -8.48 4.59
C HIS A 91 6.68 -7.43 5.22
N SER A 92 6.90 -7.48 6.53
CA SER A 92 7.84 -6.57 7.23
C SER A 92 9.32 -6.85 6.91
N ARG A 93 9.62 -7.97 6.26
CA ARG A 93 10.98 -8.38 5.87
C ARG A 93 11.21 -8.37 4.37
N THR A 94 10.17 -8.07 3.60
CA THR A 94 10.18 -8.10 2.14
C THR A 94 9.88 -6.69 1.61
N ALA A 95 10.63 -6.22 0.61
CA ALA A 95 10.44 -4.88 0.04
C ALA A 95 9.22 -4.83 -0.90
N LEU A 96 8.01 -5.03 -0.33
CA LEU A 96 6.73 -4.98 -1.03
C LEU A 96 5.95 -3.71 -0.69
N LEU A 97 5.18 -3.22 -1.66
CA LEU A 97 4.43 -1.97 -1.55
C LEU A 97 3.17 -2.10 -0.68
N ASP A 98 2.64 -3.31 -0.53
CA ASP A 98 1.39 -3.60 0.18
C ASP A 98 1.44 -3.24 1.67
N LEU A 99 2.60 -3.39 2.30
CA LEU A 99 2.80 -3.01 3.69
C LEU A 99 2.66 -1.49 3.90
N PHE A 100 3.26 -0.69 3.02
CA PHE A 100 3.15 0.78 3.06
C PHE A 100 1.72 1.24 2.77
N LEU A 101 1.06 0.62 1.78
CA LEU A 101 -0.36 0.84 1.50
C LEU A 101 -1.20 0.63 2.75
N THR A 102 -1.07 -0.54 3.39
CA THR A 102 -1.83 -0.92 4.59
C THR A 102 -1.58 0.06 5.74
N PHE A 103 -0.35 0.48 5.94
CA PHE A 103 0.03 1.46 6.96
C PHE A 103 -0.68 2.80 6.77
N PHE A 104 -0.61 3.38 5.57
CA PHE A 104 -1.26 4.65 5.29
C PHE A 104 -2.79 4.56 5.32
N VAL A 105 -3.37 3.45 4.89
CA VAL A 105 -4.81 3.19 5.00
C VAL A 105 -5.25 3.14 6.46
N LEU A 106 -4.54 2.41 7.33
CA LEU A 106 -4.90 2.34 8.75
C LEU A 106 -4.73 3.69 9.46
N ILE A 107 -3.68 4.46 9.14
CA ILE A 107 -3.54 5.84 9.62
C ILE A 107 -4.73 6.69 9.17
N ALA A 108 -5.12 6.60 7.89
CA ALA A 108 -6.25 7.36 7.35
C ALA A 108 -7.56 7.03 8.08
N ILE A 109 -7.84 5.75 8.32
CA ILE A 109 -9.02 5.27 9.05
C ILE A 109 -8.99 5.79 10.50
N LEU A 110 -7.87 5.69 11.19
CA LEU A 110 -7.69 6.20 12.56
C LEU A 110 -7.94 7.72 12.63
N LEU A 111 -7.38 8.47 11.69
CA LEU A 111 -7.56 9.91 11.61
C LEU A 111 -9.00 10.30 11.27
N TRP A 112 -9.64 9.57 10.33
CA TRP A 112 -11.04 9.74 10.00
C TRP A 112 -11.95 9.50 11.21
N HIS A 113 -11.73 8.42 11.94
CA HIS A 113 -12.50 8.10 13.15
C HIS A 113 -12.35 9.20 14.24
N ARG A 114 -11.17 9.83 14.33
CA ARG A 114 -10.87 10.96 15.23
C ARG A 114 -11.36 12.32 14.73
N GLY A 115 -12.08 12.37 13.62
CA GLY A 115 -12.55 13.63 13.02
C GLY A 115 -11.47 14.46 12.33
N ARG A 116 -10.23 13.97 12.21
CA ARG A 116 -9.12 14.66 11.56
C ARG A 116 -9.12 14.42 10.05
N HIS A 117 -10.21 14.80 9.38
CA HIS A 117 -10.51 14.42 8.00
C HIS A 117 -9.49 14.90 6.95
N TRP A 118 -8.88 16.08 7.12
CA TRP A 118 -7.85 16.57 6.21
C TRP A 118 -6.58 15.71 6.27
N TRP A 119 -6.16 15.34 7.48
CA TRP A 119 -5.03 14.44 7.66
C TRP A 119 -5.32 13.02 7.16
N ALA A 120 -6.58 12.57 7.28
CA ALA A 120 -7.02 11.32 6.70
C ALA A 120 -6.92 11.34 5.16
N GLY A 121 -7.34 12.44 4.52
CA GLY A 121 -7.20 12.62 3.08
C GLY A 121 -5.75 12.64 2.62
N LEU A 122 -4.84 13.29 3.38
CA LEU A 122 -3.41 13.25 3.09
C LEU A 122 -2.85 11.83 3.17
N ALA A 123 -3.20 11.08 4.22
CA ALA A 123 -2.76 9.69 4.38
C ALA A 123 -3.33 8.79 3.27
N PHE A 124 -4.57 9.00 2.83
CA PHE A 124 -5.14 8.30 1.66
C PHE A 124 -4.40 8.63 0.36
N GLY A 125 -3.97 9.87 0.16
CA GLY A 125 -3.16 10.26 -1.00
C GLY A 125 -1.81 9.56 -1.01
N LEU A 126 -1.15 9.42 0.15
CA LEU A 126 0.08 8.64 0.29
C LEU A 126 -0.16 7.14 0.05
N ALA A 127 -1.28 6.59 0.54
CA ALA A 127 -1.68 5.21 0.26
C ALA A 127 -1.88 4.98 -1.25
N LEU A 128 -2.57 5.91 -1.93
CA LEU A 128 -2.76 5.88 -3.37
C LEU A 128 -1.42 5.97 -4.11
N GLY A 129 -0.48 6.78 -3.59
CA GLY A 129 0.89 6.87 -4.08
C GLY A 129 1.74 5.60 -3.87
N CYS A 130 1.28 4.64 -3.04
CA CYS A 130 1.88 3.31 -2.94
C CYS A 130 1.27 2.34 -3.95
N LYS A 131 -0.08 2.29 -4.03
CA LYS A 131 -0.81 1.35 -4.89
C LYS A 131 -2.23 1.82 -5.14
N TRP A 132 -2.74 1.64 -6.36
CA TRP A 132 -4.08 2.09 -6.74
C TRP A 132 -5.23 1.43 -5.96
N SER A 133 -5.00 0.25 -5.38
CA SER A 133 -5.99 -0.40 -4.52
C SER A 133 -6.42 0.43 -3.29
N ALA A 134 -5.69 1.48 -2.93
CA ALA A 134 -6.13 2.48 -1.96
C ALA A 134 -7.49 3.11 -2.30
N ILE A 135 -7.86 3.18 -3.59
CA ILE A 135 -9.13 3.76 -4.05
C ILE A 135 -10.35 3.09 -3.42
N TYR A 136 -10.29 1.76 -3.19
CA TYR A 136 -11.39 1.03 -2.58
C TYR A 136 -11.68 1.53 -1.15
N PHE A 137 -10.63 1.81 -0.37
CA PHE A 137 -10.76 2.34 0.99
C PHE A 137 -11.22 3.79 0.99
N ILE A 138 -10.72 4.60 0.06
CA ILE A 138 -11.16 6.00 -0.12
C ILE A 138 -12.65 6.05 -0.42
N VAL A 139 -13.12 5.25 -1.39
CA VAL A 139 -14.54 5.16 -1.78
C VAL A 139 -15.38 4.68 -0.60
N ALA A 140 -14.97 3.63 0.10
CA ALA A 140 -15.70 3.11 1.26
C ALA A 140 -15.87 4.20 2.35
N ILE A 141 -14.81 4.92 2.71
CA ILE A 141 -14.86 6.00 3.70
C ILE A 141 -15.69 7.20 3.21
N ALA A 142 -15.60 7.53 1.92
CA ALA A 142 -16.42 8.59 1.32
C ALA A 142 -17.91 8.23 1.37
N LEU A 143 -18.29 6.98 1.02
CA LEU A 143 -19.67 6.50 1.07
C LEU A 143 -20.21 6.47 2.50
N VAL A 144 -19.44 5.96 3.47
CA VAL A 144 -19.86 5.98 4.89
C VAL A 144 -20.02 7.42 5.38
N SER A 145 -19.13 8.33 4.98
CA SER A 145 -19.23 9.75 5.35
C SER A 145 -20.44 10.40 4.72
N LEU A 146 -20.74 10.12 3.45
CA LEU A 146 -21.91 10.59 2.74
C LEU A 146 -23.21 10.08 3.39
N TYR A 147 -23.28 8.76 3.65
CA TYR A 147 -24.42 8.15 4.34
C TYR A 147 -24.71 8.84 5.68
N ARG A 148 -23.67 9.06 6.51
CA ARG A 148 -23.83 9.74 7.81
C ARG A 148 -24.36 11.16 7.67
N ILE A 149 -23.98 11.90 6.60
CA ILE A 149 -24.47 13.23 6.34
C ILE A 149 -25.97 13.17 5.97
N LEU A 150 -26.32 12.30 5.01
CA LEU A 150 -27.69 12.23 4.48
C LEU A 150 -28.72 11.76 5.51
N VAL A 151 -28.30 10.90 6.47
CA VAL A 151 -29.19 10.37 7.52
C VAL A 151 -29.36 11.37 8.68
N ASN A 152 -28.38 12.24 8.95
CA ASN A 152 -28.39 13.07 10.16
C ASN A 152 -28.60 14.56 9.89
N MET A 153 -28.74 14.99 8.63
CA MET A 153 -28.83 16.43 8.27
C MET A 153 -29.88 16.67 7.22
N ASP A 154 -30.48 17.87 7.27
CA ASP A 154 -31.32 18.35 6.19
C ASP A 154 -30.57 18.56 4.89
N ILE A 155 -31.23 18.35 3.77
CA ILE A 155 -30.62 18.35 2.43
C ILE A 155 -29.88 19.67 2.12
N ARG A 156 -30.40 20.77 2.64
CA ARG A 156 -29.84 22.13 2.40
C ARG A 156 -28.50 22.34 3.08
N ASP A 157 -28.32 21.80 4.29
CA ASP A 157 -27.06 21.87 5.07
C ASP A 157 -26.06 20.80 4.65
N SER A 158 -26.56 19.70 4.11
CA SER A 158 -25.77 18.59 3.59
C SER A 158 -24.82 19.00 2.47
N PHE A 159 -25.24 19.91 1.57
CA PHE A 159 -24.46 20.25 0.37
C PHE A 159 -23.06 20.81 0.68
N LYS A 160 -22.96 21.77 1.62
CA LYS A 160 -21.67 22.34 2.03
C LYS A 160 -20.75 21.28 2.65
N LEU A 161 -21.33 20.38 3.44
CA LEU A 161 -20.55 19.34 4.10
C LEU A 161 -20.12 18.25 3.10
N ILE A 162 -20.96 17.89 2.14
CA ILE A 162 -20.63 16.99 1.04
C ILE A 162 -19.47 17.55 0.21
N ALA A 163 -19.56 18.84 -0.19
CA ALA A 163 -18.46 19.50 -0.91
C ALA A 163 -17.15 19.49 -0.11
N LYS A 164 -17.21 19.73 1.22
CA LYS A 164 -16.05 19.63 2.10
C LYS A 164 -15.49 18.19 2.14
N LYS A 165 -16.36 17.16 2.22
CA LYS A 165 -15.94 15.76 2.21
C LYS A 165 -15.34 15.35 0.87
N PHE A 166 -15.90 15.85 -0.24
CA PHE A 166 -15.31 15.68 -1.57
C PHE A 166 -13.91 16.31 -1.66
N ALA A 167 -13.72 17.51 -1.11
CA ALA A 167 -12.38 18.10 -1.05
C ALA A 167 -11.40 17.26 -0.20
N GLN A 168 -11.87 16.69 0.92
CA GLN A 168 -11.05 15.89 1.83
C GLN A 168 -10.70 14.48 1.31
N TYR A 169 -11.63 13.81 0.61
CA TYR A 169 -11.46 12.41 0.19
C TYR A 169 -11.37 12.22 -1.33
N GLY A 170 -11.62 13.28 -2.11
CA GLY A 170 -11.42 13.32 -3.55
C GLY A 170 -10.22 14.17 -3.94
N LEU A 171 -10.37 15.51 -3.85
CA LEU A 171 -9.36 16.43 -4.37
C LEU A 171 -8.01 16.32 -3.65
N LEU A 172 -8.01 16.27 -2.31
CA LEU A 172 -6.76 16.21 -1.55
C LEU A 172 -5.95 14.93 -1.81
N PRO A 173 -6.53 13.71 -1.76
CA PRO A 173 -5.79 12.49 -2.11
C PRO A 173 -5.22 12.53 -3.54
N ILE A 174 -5.97 13.04 -4.52
CA ILE A 174 -5.50 13.19 -5.90
C ILE A 174 -4.34 14.18 -5.96
N GLY A 175 -4.45 15.34 -5.30
CA GLY A 175 -3.37 16.32 -5.24
C GLY A 175 -2.10 15.77 -4.60
N VAL A 176 -2.22 15.06 -3.48
CA VAL A 176 -1.09 14.38 -2.84
C VAL A 176 -0.49 13.32 -3.78
N TYR A 177 -1.33 12.50 -4.41
CA TYR A 177 -0.91 11.52 -5.39
C TYR A 177 -0.10 12.15 -6.53
N MET A 178 -0.59 13.26 -7.11
CA MET A 178 0.14 13.99 -8.17
C MET A 178 1.51 14.48 -7.67
N VAL A 179 1.58 15.02 -6.45
CA VAL A 179 2.86 15.47 -5.86
C VAL A 179 3.85 14.30 -5.71
N THR A 180 3.38 13.08 -5.44
CA THR A 180 4.28 11.92 -5.35
C THR A 180 4.99 11.59 -6.67
N TRP A 181 4.47 12.05 -7.81
CA TRP A 181 5.05 11.92 -9.14
C TRP A 181 6.03 13.06 -9.49
N ALA A 182 6.43 13.88 -8.51
CA ALA A 182 7.29 15.04 -8.76
C ALA A 182 8.58 14.68 -9.53
N GLY A 183 9.21 13.53 -9.22
CA GLY A 183 10.38 13.05 -9.96
C GLY A 183 10.09 12.87 -11.45
N TRP A 184 8.97 12.26 -11.80
CA TRP A 184 8.55 12.08 -13.18
C TRP A 184 8.25 13.43 -13.89
N PHE A 185 7.60 14.37 -13.20
CA PHE A 185 7.31 15.70 -13.76
C PHE A 185 8.56 16.53 -13.99
N LEU A 186 9.57 16.39 -13.14
CA LEU A 186 10.82 17.16 -13.17
C LEU A 186 11.90 16.52 -14.04
N SER A 187 11.73 15.25 -14.46
CA SER A 187 12.67 14.50 -15.27
C SER A 187 12.21 14.41 -16.72
N ASP A 188 13.16 14.47 -17.66
CA ASP A 188 12.89 14.16 -19.07
C ASP A 188 13.00 12.65 -19.38
N ARG A 189 13.39 11.83 -18.39
CA ARG A 189 13.63 10.39 -18.53
C ARG A 189 12.47 9.51 -18.09
N GLY A 190 11.35 10.09 -17.63
CA GLY A 190 10.19 9.33 -17.23
C GLY A 190 9.53 8.62 -18.42
N TRP A 191 8.98 7.43 -18.20
CA TRP A 191 8.21 6.72 -19.22
C TRP A 191 7.11 7.63 -19.78
N ASP A 192 6.93 7.61 -21.08
CA ASP A 192 5.93 8.37 -21.84
C ASP A 192 5.95 9.90 -21.59
N ARG A 193 7.02 10.42 -20.96
CA ARG A 193 7.15 11.85 -20.61
C ARG A 193 7.10 12.75 -21.82
N GLN A 194 7.52 12.25 -22.99
CA GLN A 194 7.60 12.97 -24.25
C GLN A 194 6.39 12.72 -25.17
N SER A 195 5.36 11.97 -24.73
CA SER A 195 4.15 11.68 -25.51
C SER A 195 3.31 12.93 -25.80
N SER A 196 3.49 13.99 -25.01
CA SER A 196 2.85 15.29 -25.22
C SER A 196 3.76 16.42 -24.77
N ALA A 197 3.64 17.58 -25.44
CA ALA A 197 4.26 18.84 -24.99
C ALA A 197 3.70 19.31 -23.63
N ASN A 198 2.45 18.94 -23.30
CA ASN A 198 1.83 19.23 -22.00
C ASN A 198 2.12 18.08 -21.03
N PRO A 199 2.87 18.33 -19.93
CA PRO A 199 3.20 17.30 -18.95
C PRO A 199 1.99 16.60 -18.30
N LEU A 200 0.88 17.33 -18.12
CA LEU A 200 -0.34 16.73 -17.54
C LEU A 200 -1.00 15.75 -18.51
N ILE A 201 -0.98 16.05 -19.82
CA ILE A 201 -1.50 15.14 -20.84
C ILE A 201 -0.61 13.89 -20.91
N ALA A 202 0.72 14.07 -20.96
CA ALA A 202 1.65 12.93 -20.93
C ALA A 202 1.45 12.06 -19.68
N TRP A 203 1.25 12.67 -18.51
CA TRP A 203 0.96 11.96 -17.27
C TRP A 203 -0.35 11.17 -17.32
N LEU A 204 -1.42 11.74 -17.92
CA LEU A 204 -2.69 11.05 -18.13
C LEU A 204 -2.55 9.90 -19.14
N ASN A 205 -1.75 10.06 -20.19
CA ASN A 205 -1.44 8.98 -21.15
C ASN A 205 -0.78 7.82 -20.43
N TYR A 206 0.27 8.09 -19.63
CA TYR A 206 0.93 7.08 -18.81
C TYR A 206 -0.06 6.33 -17.89
N HIS A 207 -0.97 7.06 -17.23
CA HIS A 207 -1.98 6.45 -16.37
C HIS A 207 -3.00 5.62 -17.15
N SER A 208 -3.31 6.00 -18.39
CA SER A 208 -4.12 5.20 -19.30
C SER A 208 -3.44 3.89 -19.66
N GLU A 209 -2.12 3.91 -19.92
CA GLU A 209 -1.34 2.69 -20.16
C GLU A 209 -1.29 1.79 -18.91
N MET A 210 -1.08 2.37 -17.72
CA MET A 210 -1.14 1.62 -16.45
C MET A 210 -2.51 0.95 -16.27
N LEU A 211 -3.59 1.65 -16.58
CA LEU A 211 -4.95 1.08 -16.51
C LEU A 211 -5.15 -0.05 -17.52
N ASN A 212 -4.72 0.15 -18.76
CA ASN A 212 -4.78 -0.85 -19.81
C ASN A 212 -3.99 -2.10 -19.44
N PHE A 213 -2.80 -1.94 -18.85
CA PHE A 213 -2.03 -3.06 -18.33
C PHE A 213 -2.81 -3.85 -17.28
N HIS A 214 -3.38 -3.19 -16.27
CA HIS A 214 -4.10 -3.87 -15.19
C HIS A 214 -5.41 -4.53 -15.66
N THR A 215 -6.09 -3.97 -16.63
CA THR A 215 -7.36 -4.52 -17.17
C THR A 215 -7.13 -5.54 -18.28
N GLY A 216 -6.03 -5.44 -19.00
CA GLY A 216 -5.66 -6.32 -20.09
C GLY A 216 -4.88 -7.57 -19.70
N LEU A 217 -4.47 -7.70 -18.43
CA LEU A 217 -3.70 -8.84 -17.96
C LEU A 217 -4.57 -10.09 -17.89
N THR A 218 -4.39 -10.98 -18.87
CA THR A 218 -5.17 -12.24 -19.01
C THR A 218 -4.34 -13.48 -18.70
N GLU A 219 -3.03 -13.34 -18.49
CA GLU A 219 -2.14 -14.46 -18.20
C GLU A 219 -2.39 -15.04 -16.80
N ASN A 220 -2.47 -16.36 -16.72
CA ASN A 220 -2.62 -17.06 -15.46
C ASN A 220 -1.28 -17.09 -14.71
N HIS A 221 -1.25 -16.55 -13.49
CA HIS A 221 -0.09 -16.68 -12.64
C HIS A 221 -0.09 -18.03 -11.90
N PRO A 222 1.05 -18.75 -11.77
CA PRO A 222 1.11 -20.04 -11.06
C PRO A 222 0.57 -19.99 -9.61
N TYR A 223 0.71 -18.86 -8.93
CA TYR A 223 0.18 -18.62 -7.60
C TYR A 223 -1.12 -17.82 -7.57
N GLN A 224 -1.84 -17.76 -8.69
CA GLN A 224 -3.15 -17.10 -8.74
C GLN A 224 -4.11 -17.78 -7.76
N ALA A 225 -4.71 -16.99 -6.87
CA ALA A 225 -5.66 -17.44 -5.88
C ALA A 225 -7.04 -16.84 -6.13
N ASN A 226 -8.09 -17.63 -5.94
CA ASN A 226 -9.46 -17.12 -5.98
C ASN A 226 -9.70 -16.21 -4.76
N PRO A 227 -10.34 -15.03 -4.88
CA PRO A 227 -10.60 -14.13 -3.77
C PRO A 227 -11.27 -14.79 -2.55
N TRP A 228 -12.16 -15.73 -2.77
CA TRP A 228 -12.81 -16.48 -1.67
C TRP A 228 -11.85 -17.35 -0.86
N SER A 229 -10.76 -17.81 -1.48
CA SER A 229 -9.73 -18.59 -0.80
C SER A 229 -8.84 -17.76 0.12
N TRP A 230 -8.83 -16.43 -0.02
CA TRP A 230 -8.04 -15.54 0.84
C TRP A 230 -8.47 -15.59 2.30
N LEU A 231 -9.78 -15.71 2.55
CA LEU A 231 -10.33 -15.79 3.91
C LEU A 231 -9.80 -16.98 4.70
N VAL A 232 -9.51 -18.07 4.01
CA VAL A 232 -9.01 -19.32 4.62
C VAL A 232 -7.54 -19.60 4.26
N MET A 233 -6.88 -18.64 3.58
CA MET A 233 -5.49 -18.76 3.12
C MET A 233 -5.26 -20.02 2.28
N GLY A 234 -6.23 -20.39 1.43
CA GLY A 234 -6.22 -21.65 0.68
C GLY A 234 -5.08 -21.78 -0.34
N ARG A 235 -4.44 -20.67 -0.74
CA ARG A 235 -3.29 -20.66 -1.63
C ARG A 235 -2.37 -19.48 -1.32
N PRO A 236 -1.51 -19.59 -0.29
CA PRO A 236 -0.54 -18.55 0.06
C PRO A 236 0.52 -18.42 -1.04
N THR A 237 1.00 -17.20 -1.28
CA THR A 237 2.08 -16.97 -2.24
C THR A 237 3.42 -17.36 -1.64
N SER A 238 4.20 -18.16 -2.37
CA SER A 238 5.59 -18.48 -2.04
C SER A 238 6.50 -17.35 -2.53
N PHE A 239 7.22 -16.69 -1.61
CA PHE A 239 8.19 -15.64 -1.91
C PHE A 239 9.61 -16.18 -2.11
N TYR A 240 9.87 -17.37 -1.60
CA TYR A 240 11.15 -18.02 -1.72
C TYR A 240 10.93 -19.53 -1.64
N TYR A 241 11.57 -20.28 -2.52
CA TYR A 241 11.57 -21.73 -2.51
C TYR A 241 12.92 -22.25 -3.03
N GLU A 242 13.58 -23.08 -2.24
CA GLU A 242 14.80 -23.78 -2.64
C GLU A 242 14.80 -25.22 -2.15
N THR A 243 15.51 -26.08 -2.87
CA THR A 243 15.77 -27.47 -2.50
C THR A 243 17.26 -27.65 -2.23
N PRO A 244 17.76 -27.31 -1.01
CA PRO A 244 19.17 -27.36 -0.72
C PRO A 244 19.69 -28.82 -0.71
N GLN A 245 20.89 -29.03 -1.27
CA GLN A 245 21.60 -30.32 -1.22
C GLN A 245 22.31 -30.47 0.13
N GLY A 246 22.40 -31.69 0.62
CA GLY A 246 23.20 -32.00 1.83
C GLY A 246 22.55 -31.60 3.15
N CYS A 247 21.23 -31.52 3.21
CA CYS A 247 20.46 -31.16 4.40
C CYS A 247 20.29 -32.29 5.43
N GLY A 248 20.91 -33.41 5.24
CA GLY A 248 20.82 -34.59 6.14
C GLY A 248 19.61 -35.50 5.88
N SER A 249 18.86 -35.26 4.79
CA SER A 249 17.73 -36.07 4.32
C SER A 249 17.83 -36.26 2.81
N GLU A 250 17.10 -37.25 2.26
CA GLU A 250 17.04 -37.52 0.82
C GLU A 250 16.43 -36.36 0.03
N SER A 251 15.52 -35.61 0.65
CA SER A 251 14.94 -34.40 0.08
C SER A 251 14.63 -33.35 1.16
N CYS A 252 15.01 -32.11 0.89
CA CYS A 252 14.65 -30.94 1.73
C CYS A 252 14.09 -29.85 0.88
N SER A 253 13.21 -29.02 1.48
CA SER A 253 12.79 -27.76 0.91
C SER A 253 12.87 -26.65 1.95
N GLN A 254 13.24 -25.46 1.49
CA GLN A 254 13.17 -24.21 2.26
C GLN A 254 12.16 -23.30 1.55
N GLU A 255 11.20 -22.79 2.30
CA GLU A 255 10.15 -21.96 1.72
C GLU A 255 9.79 -20.80 2.64
N ILE A 256 9.52 -19.63 2.05
CA ILE A 256 8.94 -18.46 2.73
C ILE A 256 7.60 -18.17 2.11
N LEU A 257 6.54 -18.47 2.85
CA LEU A 257 5.17 -18.27 2.43
C LEU A 257 4.59 -16.96 3.00
N ALA A 258 3.84 -16.23 2.17
CA ALA A 258 2.99 -15.12 2.61
C ALA A 258 1.71 -15.70 3.26
N LEU A 259 1.89 -16.35 4.41
CA LEU A 259 0.85 -17.05 5.15
C LEU A 259 0.53 -16.30 6.44
N GLY A 260 -0.72 -15.90 6.62
CA GLY A 260 -1.22 -15.43 7.91
C GLY A 260 -1.20 -16.56 8.94
N THR A 261 -1.26 -16.21 10.21
CA THR A 261 -1.33 -17.23 11.27
C THR A 261 -2.67 -17.95 11.18
N PRO A 262 -2.74 -19.26 10.82
CA PRO A 262 -3.98 -19.94 10.45
C PRO A 262 -5.07 -19.82 11.50
N PHE A 263 -4.72 -20.01 12.76
CA PHE A 263 -5.65 -19.90 13.88
C PHE A 263 -6.33 -18.52 13.93
N LEU A 264 -5.59 -17.42 13.72
CA LEU A 264 -6.14 -16.08 13.76
C LEU A 264 -7.07 -15.80 12.58
N TRP A 265 -6.65 -16.20 11.39
CA TRP A 265 -7.41 -15.96 10.17
C TRP A 265 -8.68 -16.80 10.10
N TRP A 266 -8.62 -18.07 10.47
CA TRP A 266 -9.78 -18.95 10.45
C TRP A 266 -10.82 -18.58 11.51
N LEU A 267 -10.39 -18.23 12.73
CA LEU A 267 -11.32 -17.72 13.73
C LEU A 267 -11.90 -16.34 13.37
N GLY A 268 -11.17 -15.52 12.64
CA GLY A 268 -11.66 -14.23 12.17
C GLY A 268 -12.61 -14.32 10.97
N ALA A 269 -12.69 -15.47 10.30
CA ALA A 269 -13.56 -15.74 9.15
C ALA A 269 -14.92 -16.33 9.58
N ILE A 270 -15.08 -16.80 10.82
CA ILE A 270 -16.31 -17.31 11.43
C ILE A 270 -17.02 -16.18 12.17
#